data_dc47c5832728b3027321462f686cc556
#
_entry.id   dc47c5832728b3027321462f686cc556
#
_cell.length_a   1.000
_cell.length_b   1.000
_cell.length_c   1.000
_cell.angle_alpha   90.00
_cell.angle_beta   90.00
_cell.angle_gamma   90.00
#
_symmetry.space_group_name_H-M   'P 1'
#
loop_
_entity.id
_entity.type
_entity.pdbx_description
1 polymer ?
#
loop_
_entity_poly.entity_id
_entity_poly.type
_entity_poly.pdbx_seq_one_letter_code
_entity_poly.pdbx_strand_id
1 'polypeptide(L)'
;MKFFKFIFLVFSTSIVAQNQTVGVFQYNENTYEGYTLFSPSRNTYLIDNCGRLIHEWASNYRPGLSVYLLEDGSLLRTNKITDLNVFQGGGIGGGMEILDWEGNVIWSYSYNSTTFHQHHDVEPLPNGNILVLAWELKTAEEAILLGRDPNLLEDNELWPEHIIEIEPVGSNEAN
;
A
#
# COMPACT_ATOMS: atom_id res chain seq x y z
N MET A 1 65.33 -31.27 -32.65
CA MET A 1 64.17 -31.34 -31.74
C MET A 1 63.59 -29.92 -31.63
N LYS A 2 62.46 -29.61 -32.33
CA LYS A 2 61.85 -28.28 -32.30
C LYS A 2 60.77 -28.24 -31.21
N PHE A 3 60.97 -27.42 -30.20
CA PHE A 3 59.97 -27.19 -29.14
C PHE A 3 58.90 -26.22 -29.65
N PHE A 4 57.66 -26.70 -29.80
CA PHE A 4 56.50 -25.88 -30.08
C PHE A 4 56.02 -25.29 -28.77
N LYS A 5 56.09 -23.93 -28.61
CA LYS A 5 55.50 -23.21 -27.45
C LYS A 5 54.03 -22.96 -27.76
N PHE A 6 53.15 -23.65 -27.06
CA PHE A 6 51.73 -23.35 -27.06
C PHE A 6 51.47 -22.11 -26.16
N ILE A 7 51.00 -21.04 -26.75
CA ILE A 7 50.52 -19.86 -25.98
C ILE A 7 49.04 -20.09 -25.76
N PHE A 8 48.66 -20.30 -24.47
CA PHE A 8 47.27 -20.33 -24.05
C PHE A 8 46.80 -18.86 -23.85
N LEU A 9 45.89 -18.39 -24.72
CA LEU A 9 45.22 -17.12 -24.55
C LEU A 9 44.04 -17.33 -23.61
N VAL A 10 44.12 -16.88 -22.37
CA VAL A 10 42.99 -16.90 -21.41
C VAL A 10 42.15 -15.66 -21.69
N PHE A 11 40.98 -15.85 -22.30
CA PHE A 11 39.97 -14.81 -22.38
C PHE A 11 39.26 -14.73 -21.03
N SER A 12 39.55 -13.70 -20.23
CA SER A 12 38.73 -13.35 -19.06
C SER A 12 37.48 -12.62 -19.52
N THR A 13 36.35 -13.28 -19.55
CA THR A 13 35.05 -12.61 -19.66
C THR A 13 34.71 -12.00 -18.31
N SER A 14 34.71 -10.67 -18.24
CA SER A 14 34.16 -9.95 -17.10
C SER A 14 32.66 -10.17 -17.06
N ILE A 15 32.16 -10.99 -16.13
CA ILE A 15 30.75 -11.07 -15.81
C ILE A 15 30.44 -9.79 -15.03
N VAL A 16 29.80 -8.83 -15.67
CA VAL A 16 29.18 -7.69 -14.97
C VAL A 16 27.96 -8.27 -14.27
N ALA A 17 28.05 -8.43 -12.96
CA ALA A 17 26.88 -8.76 -12.15
C ALA A 17 25.89 -7.59 -12.30
N GLN A 18 24.73 -7.90 -12.86
CA GLN A 18 23.64 -6.94 -12.96
C GLN A 18 23.22 -6.60 -11.51
N ASN A 19 23.12 -5.32 -11.18
CA ASN A 19 22.58 -4.90 -9.88
C ASN A 19 21.21 -5.55 -9.71
N GLN A 20 21.00 -6.21 -8.59
CA GLN A 20 19.73 -6.83 -8.28
C GLN A 20 18.63 -5.77 -8.32
N THR A 21 17.62 -6.00 -9.14
CA THR A 21 16.46 -5.14 -9.25
C THR A 21 15.51 -5.37 -8.08
N VAL A 22 14.51 -4.51 -7.89
CA VAL A 22 13.57 -4.52 -6.74
C VAL A 22 12.66 -5.76 -6.72
N GLY A 23 12.84 -6.73 -7.62
CA GLY A 23 12.12 -8.01 -7.54
C GLY A 23 11.61 -8.59 -8.84
N VAL A 24 12.02 -8.07 -10.00
CA VAL A 24 11.70 -8.68 -11.29
C VAL A 24 12.70 -9.79 -11.60
N PHE A 25 12.23 -11.04 -11.63
CA PHE A 25 13.05 -12.23 -11.94
C PHE A 25 12.90 -12.69 -13.38
N GLN A 26 11.81 -12.32 -14.04
CA GLN A 26 11.53 -12.70 -15.42
C GLN A 26 10.78 -11.58 -16.13
N TYR A 27 11.21 -11.27 -17.33
CA TYR A 27 10.57 -10.35 -18.28
C TYR A 27 10.49 -11.02 -19.64
N ASN A 28 9.39 -10.83 -20.35
CA ASN A 28 9.25 -11.30 -21.74
C ASN A 28 8.47 -10.26 -22.59
N GLU A 29 8.47 -10.44 -23.90
CA GLU A 29 7.87 -9.53 -24.86
C GLU A 29 6.34 -9.39 -24.77
N ASN A 30 5.66 -10.30 -24.05
CA ASN A 30 4.22 -10.24 -23.82
C ASN A 30 3.85 -9.45 -22.55
N THR A 31 4.83 -8.87 -21.85
CA THR A 31 4.57 -8.03 -20.67
C THR A 31 3.86 -6.76 -21.11
N TYR A 32 2.74 -6.43 -20.43
CA TYR A 32 2.04 -5.17 -20.65
C TYR A 32 2.98 -3.98 -20.37
N GLU A 33 3.06 -3.02 -21.28
CA GLU A 33 3.91 -1.83 -21.11
C GLU A 33 3.35 -0.95 -19.99
N GLY A 34 4.22 -0.59 -19.04
CA GLY A 34 3.82 0.25 -17.91
C GLY A 34 4.78 0.19 -16.74
N TYR A 35 4.26 0.57 -15.60
CA TYR A 35 4.98 0.58 -14.33
C TYR A 35 4.23 -0.24 -13.29
N THR A 36 4.96 -0.76 -12.31
CA THR A 36 4.38 -1.44 -11.16
C THR A 36 4.61 -0.61 -9.92
N LEU A 37 3.52 -0.24 -9.27
CA LEU A 37 3.50 0.45 -7.98
C LEU A 37 3.20 -0.58 -6.88
N PHE A 38 4.01 -0.63 -5.81
CA PHE A 38 3.79 -1.54 -4.69
C PHE A 38 4.45 -1.04 -3.41
N SER A 39 3.86 -1.42 -2.27
CA SER A 39 4.29 -0.98 -0.94
C SER A 39 4.49 -2.18 -0.01
N PRO A 40 5.63 -2.87 -0.06
CA PRO A 40 5.89 -4.07 0.74
C PRO A 40 6.28 -3.76 2.19
N SER A 41 6.62 -2.52 2.47
CA SER A 41 7.10 -2.03 3.75
C SER A 41 6.74 -0.55 3.95
N ARG A 42 7.49 0.17 4.78
CA ARG A 42 7.35 1.63 4.90
C ARG A 42 7.66 2.36 3.59
N ASN A 43 8.48 1.76 2.74
CA ASN A 43 8.79 2.32 1.43
C ASN A 43 7.80 1.81 0.39
N THR A 44 7.39 2.70 -0.50
CA THR A 44 6.61 2.41 -1.70
C THR A 44 7.50 2.59 -2.91
N TYR A 45 7.42 1.68 -3.86
CA TYR A 45 8.28 1.64 -5.03
C TYR A 45 7.47 1.72 -6.31
N LEU A 46 7.94 2.50 -7.25
CA LEU A 46 7.52 2.49 -8.66
C LEU A 46 8.66 1.93 -9.49
N ILE A 47 8.43 0.84 -10.17
CA ILE A 47 9.42 0.18 -11.03
C ILE A 47 8.92 0.06 -12.47
N ASP A 48 9.85 0.01 -13.42
CA ASP A 48 9.53 -0.32 -14.81
C ASP A 48 9.49 -1.85 -15.02
N ASN A 49 9.12 -2.26 -16.22
CA ASN A 49 9.02 -3.67 -16.60
C ASN A 49 10.37 -4.43 -16.55
N CYS A 50 11.49 -3.72 -16.54
CA CYS A 50 12.83 -4.32 -16.37
C CYS A 50 13.23 -4.40 -14.89
N GLY A 51 12.36 -3.96 -13.97
CA GLY A 51 12.63 -3.94 -12.54
C GLY A 51 13.56 -2.81 -12.10
N ARG A 52 13.77 -1.81 -12.95
CA ARG A 52 14.54 -0.62 -12.57
C ARG A 52 13.68 0.27 -11.68
N LEU A 53 14.26 0.74 -10.60
CA LEU A 53 13.62 1.73 -9.74
C LEU A 53 13.43 3.04 -10.50
N ILE A 54 12.20 3.47 -10.62
CA ILE A 54 11.81 4.75 -11.21
C ILE A 54 11.65 5.78 -10.10
N HIS A 55 10.95 5.40 -9.02
CA HIS A 55 10.76 6.27 -7.88
C HIS A 55 10.54 5.48 -6.58
N GLU A 56 10.82 6.13 -5.44
CA GLU A 56 10.64 5.59 -4.10
C GLU A 56 10.09 6.67 -3.17
N TRP A 57 9.04 6.33 -2.41
CA TRP A 57 8.50 7.15 -1.32
C TRP A 57 8.71 6.45 0.01
N ALA A 58 9.23 7.17 0.99
CA ALA A 58 9.39 6.67 2.35
C ALA A 58 8.28 7.22 3.26
N SER A 59 7.70 6.36 4.09
CA SER A 59 6.72 6.73 5.10
C SER A 59 7.18 6.34 6.50
N ASN A 60 6.65 7.03 7.51
CA ASN A 60 6.82 6.66 8.92
C ASN A 60 5.96 5.45 9.33
N TYR A 61 4.96 5.10 8.52
CA TYR A 61 3.99 4.05 8.82
C TYR A 61 4.25 2.77 8.03
N ARG A 62 3.81 1.63 8.58
CA ARG A 62 3.64 0.42 7.79
C ARG A 62 2.46 0.59 6.84
N PRO A 63 2.46 -0.08 5.68
CA PRO A 63 1.35 0.01 4.74
C PRO A 63 0.07 -0.57 5.33
N GLY A 64 -1.05 0.08 5.01
CA GLY A 64 -2.40 -0.37 5.35
C GLY A 64 -3.09 -1.14 4.24
N LEU A 65 -2.36 -1.61 3.23
CA LEU A 65 -2.64 -2.51 2.11
C LEU A 65 -2.97 -1.84 0.76
N SER A 66 -3.38 -0.59 0.69
CA SER A 66 -3.62 0.05 -0.62
C SER A 66 -2.68 1.22 -0.89
N VAL A 67 -2.38 1.42 -2.18
CA VAL A 67 -1.52 2.49 -2.67
C VAL A 67 -1.90 2.87 -4.09
N TYR A 68 -1.96 4.18 -4.38
CA TYR A 68 -2.36 4.75 -5.66
C TYR A 68 -1.42 5.87 -6.07
N LEU A 69 -0.95 5.84 -7.31
CA LEU A 69 -0.30 6.98 -7.95
C LEU A 69 -1.39 7.85 -8.55
N LEU A 70 -1.49 9.09 -8.08
CA LEU A 70 -2.49 10.04 -8.54
C LEU A 70 -2.05 10.70 -9.86
N GLU A 71 -2.97 11.33 -10.57
CA GLU A 71 -2.71 11.93 -11.90
C GLU A 71 -1.66 13.05 -11.85
N ASP A 72 -1.55 13.76 -10.73
CA ASP A 72 -0.55 14.81 -10.52
C ASP A 72 0.84 14.27 -10.12
N GLY A 73 0.98 12.95 -9.99
CA GLY A 73 2.22 12.28 -9.59
C GLY A 73 2.38 12.12 -8.08
N SER A 74 1.43 12.59 -7.28
CA SER A 74 1.43 12.32 -5.84
C SER A 74 1.01 10.88 -5.53
N LEU A 75 1.36 10.39 -4.35
CA LEU A 75 1.09 9.05 -3.88
C LEU A 75 0.04 9.09 -2.77
N LEU A 76 -1.14 8.52 -2.99
CA LEU A 76 -2.08 8.18 -1.92
C LEU A 76 -1.77 6.79 -1.41
N ARG A 77 -1.58 6.62 -0.09
CA ARG A 77 -1.41 5.31 0.54
C ARG A 77 -2.15 5.22 1.86
N THR A 78 -2.57 4.00 2.20
CA THR A 78 -3.10 3.70 3.53
C THR A 78 -1.97 3.36 4.51
N ASN A 79 -2.20 3.67 5.78
CA ASN A 79 -1.26 3.51 6.88
C ASN A 79 -1.82 2.58 7.94
N LYS A 80 -0.99 1.65 8.42
CA LYS A 80 -1.36 0.78 9.54
C LYS A 80 -1.18 1.51 10.86
N ILE A 81 -2.30 1.80 11.53
CA ILE A 81 -2.37 2.39 12.87
C ILE A 81 -2.96 1.35 13.84
N THR A 82 -2.26 1.05 14.91
CA THR A 82 -2.62 -0.03 15.86
C THR A 82 -2.58 0.43 17.31
N ASP A 83 -2.76 1.71 17.55
CA ASP A 83 -2.76 2.32 18.87
C ASP A 83 -4.06 2.06 19.67
N LEU A 84 -5.17 1.81 18.97
CA LEU A 84 -6.44 1.42 19.53
C LEU A 84 -6.69 -0.07 19.27
N ASN A 85 -6.73 -0.88 20.33
CA ASN A 85 -6.87 -2.34 20.24
C ASN A 85 -8.33 -2.82 20.18
N VAL A 86 -9.24 -2.04 19.61
CA VAL A 86 -10.66 -2.42 19.48
C VAL A 86 -10.86 -3.36 18.31
N PHE A 87 -10.40 -2.95 17.14
CA PHE A 87 -10.50 -3.76 15.93
C PHE A 87 -9.23 -4.59 15.75
N GLN A 88 -9.37 -5.91 15.63
CA GLN A 88 -8.27 -6.83 15.40
C GLN A 88 -8.64 -7.78 14.28
N GLY A 89 -7.99 -7.65 13.14
CA GLY A 89 -8.28 -8.48 11.97
C GLY A 89 -7.21 -8.35 10.88
N GLY A 90 -7.33 -9.21 9.89
CA GLY A 90 -6.61 -9.02 8.64
C GLY A 90 -7.04 -7.71 7.98
N GLY A 91 -6.13 -7.01 7.31
CA GLY A 91 -6.47 -5.80 6.57
C GLY A 91 -6.52 -4.50 7.37
N ILE A 92 -6.16 -4.53 8.65
CA ILE A 92 -6.13 -3.33 9.49
C ILE A 92 -5.29 -2.21 8.84
N GLY A 93 -5.89 -1.03 8.68
CA GLY A 93 -5.29 0.23 8.23
C GLY A 93 -5.38 1.27 9.33
N GLY A 94 -6.34 2.16 9.24
CA GLY A 94 -6.67 3.19 10.25
C GLY A 94 -6.21 4.59 9.89
N GLY A 95 -5.33 4.75 8.90
CA GLY A 95 -4.89 6.04 8.43
C GLY A 95 -4.58 6.06 6.93
N MET A 96 -4.37 7.24 6.42
CA MET A 96 -3.95 7.47 5.04
C MET A 96 -3.10 8.73 4.95
N GLU A 97 -2.27 8.81 3.92
CA GLU A 97 -1.43 9.96 3.63
C GLU A 97 -1.29 10.18 2.13
N ILE A 98 -1.12 11.44 1.75
CA ILE A 98 -0.73 11.82 0.40
C ILE A 98 0.69 12.40 0.48
N LEU A 99 1.60 11.83 -0.32
CA LEU A 99 2.96 12.32 -0.47
C LEU A 99 3.13 12.93 -1.85
N ASP A 100 3.82 14.08 -1.93
CA ASP A 100 4.21 14.63 -3.21
C ASP A 100 5.29 13.76 -3.89
N TRP A 101 5.68 14.13 -5.12
CA TRP A 101 6.72 13.39 -5.84
C TRP A 101 8.07 13.41 -5.12
N GLU A 102 8.39 14.45 -4.37
CA GLU A 102 9.62 14.61 -3.58
C GLU A 102 9.59 13.81 -2.27
N GLY A 103 8.44 13.18 -1.94
CA GLY A 103 8.27 12.36 -0.73
C GLY A 103 7.86 13.16 0.51
N ASN A 104 7.45 14.42 0.36
CA ASN A 104 6.89 15.19 1.48
C ASN A 104 5.44 14.80 1.70
N VAL A 105 5.05 14.60 2.94
CA VAL A 105 3.63 14.40 3.30
C VAL A 105 2.90 15.73 3.17
N ILE A 106 2.03 15.82 2.17
CA ILE A 106 1.21 17.03 1.92
C ILE A 106 -0.15 16.97 2.59
N TRP A 107 -0.64 15.76 2.89
CA TRP A 107 -1.86 15.53 3.65
C TRP A 107 -1.78 14.19 4.39
N SER A 108 -2.33 14.11 5.60
CA SER A 108 -2.48 12.86 6.34
C SER A 108 -3.72 12.89 7.20
N TYR A 109 -4.45 11.78 7.25
CA TYR A 109 -5.69 11.67 8.00
C TYR A 109 -5.84 10.30 8.66
N SER A 110 -6.38 10.27 9.88
CA SER A 110 -6.67 9.05 10.61
C SER A 110 -8.17 8.84 10.69
N TYR A 111 -8.65 7.73 10.13
CA TYR A 111 -10.01 7.25 10.32
C TYR A 111 -9.98 6.02 11.23
N ASN A 112 -9.76 6.29 12.50
CA ASN A 112 -9.47 5.31 13.53
C ASN A 112 -10.01 5.81 14.89
N SER A 113 -10.92 5.06 15.50
CA SER A 113 -11.50 5.35 16.80
C SER A 113 -11.85 4.06 17.54
N THR A 114 -12.52 4.16 18.67
CA THR A 114 -13.07 3.01 19.39
C THR A 114 -14.35 2.47 18.77
N THR A 115 -14.93 3.14 17.79
CA THR A 115 -16.21 2.78 17.16
C THR A 115 -16.14 2.58 15.65
N PHE A 116 -15.05 2.96 15.02
CA PHE A 116 -14.80 2.73 13.59
C PHE A 116 -13.32 2.64 13.28
N HIS A 117 -12.98 1.95 12.20
CA HIS A 117 -11.58 1.79 11.79
C HIS A 117 -11.48 1.52 10.28
N GLN A 118 -10.69 2.34 9.56
CA GLN A 118 -10.38 2.10 8.16
C GLN A 118 -9.61 0.79 8.00
N HIS A 119 -9.96 0.00 6.99
CA HIS A 119 -9.29 -1.25 6.69
C HIS A 119 -9.20 -1.50 5.18
N HIS A 120 -8.31 -2.40 4.79
CA HIS A 120 -8.04 -2.87 3.43
C HIS A 120 -7.77 -1.75 2.43
N ASP A 121 -8.78 -0.97 2.03
CA ASP A 121 -8.71 -0.15 0.83
C ASP A 121 -9.29 1.25 1.01
N VAL A 122 -8.88 2.12 0.11
CA VAL A 122 -9.46 3.43 -0.18
C VAL A 122 -9.51 3.59 -1.70
N GLU A 123 -10.36 4.44 -2.24
CA GLU A 123 -10.44 4.71 -3.68
C GLU A 123 -10.39 6.21 -3.93
N PRO A 124 -9.36 6.73 -4.60
CA PRO A 124 -9.32 8.13 -5.01
C PRO A 124 -10.35 8.40 -6.11
N LEU A 125 -11.16 9.44 -5.93
CA LEU A 125 -12.18 9.85 -6.88
C LEU A 125 -11.70 10.96 -7.81
N PRO A 126 -12.26 11.08 -9.03
CA PRO A 126 -11.87 12.14 -9.98
C PRO A 126 -12.11 13.57 -9.49
N ASN A 127 -12.96 13.77 -8.49
CA ASN A 127 -13.19 15.07 -7.86
C ASN A 127 -12.18 15.44 -6.77
N GLY A 128 -11.20 14.54 -6.50
CA GLY A 128 -10.20 14.71 -5.45
C GLY A 128 -10.61 14.15 -4.08
N ASN A 129 -11.85 13.68 -3.95
CA ASN A 129 -12.31 13.01 -2.75
C ASN A 129 -11.78 11.57 -2.68
N ILE A 130 -11.93 10.94 -1.54
CA ILE A 130 -11.49 9.57 -1.29
C ILE A 130 -12.66 8.78 -0.70
N LEU A 131 -13.01 7.64 -1.31
CA LEU A 131 -13.85 6.66 -0.65
C LEU A 131 -13.01 5.86 0.33
N VAL A 132 -13.52 5.67 1.53
CA VAL A 132 -12.85 4.97 2.62
C VAL A 132 -13.69 3.79 3.05
N LEU A 133 -13.13 2.58 2.94
CA LEU A 133 -13.75 1.38 3.50
C LEU A 133 -13.38 1.24 4.97
N ALA A 134 -14.35 1.01 5.83
CA ALA A 134 -14.13 0.93 7.27
C ALA A 134 -15.08 -0.05 7.96
N TRP A 135 -14.66 -0.56 9.10
CA TRP A 135 -15.54 -1.23 10.07
C TRP A 135 -16.20 -0.18 10.97
N GLU A 136 -17.43 -0.48 11.37
CA GLU A 136 -18.13 0.21 12.44
C GLU A 136 -18.41 -0.79 13.56
N LEU A 137 -18.16 -0.43 14.80
CA LEU A 137 -18.51 -1.25 15.96
C LEU A 137 -19.98 -1.07 16.30
N LYS A 138 -20.73 -2.16 16.31
CA LYS A 138 -22.08 -2.27 16.89
C LYS A 138 -22.04 -3.19 18.08
N THR A 139 -22.64 -2.76 19.19
CA THR A 139 -22.88 -3.62 20.34
C THR A 139 -23.90 -4.71 20.00
N ALA A 140 -23.93 -5.79 20.78
CA ALA A 140 -24.93 -6.85 20.60
C ALA A 140 -26.37 -6.31 20.64
N GLU A 141 -26.66 -5.37 21.53
CA GLU A 141 -27.99 -4.74 21.66
C GLU A 141 -28.38 -4.01 20.36
N GLU A 142 -27.48 -3.18 19.82
CA GLU A 142 -27.69 -2.45 18.56
C GLU A 142 -27.86 -3.42 17.38
N ALA A 143 -27.02 -4.44 17.28
CA ALA A 143 -27.07 -5.41 16.19
C ALA A 143 -28.38 -6.21 16.21
N ILE A 144 -28.85 -6.66 17.39
CA ILE A 144 -30.11 -7.40 17.57
C ILE A 144 -31.30 -6.49 17.24
N LEU A 145 -31.27 -5.25 17.69
CA LEU A 145 -32.32 -4.25 17.37
C LEU A 145 -32.45 -4.05 15.84
N LEU A 146 -31.34 -4.15 15.13
CA LEU A 146 -31.29 -4.06 13.66
C LEU A 146 -31.62 -5.38 12.95
N GLY A 147 -31.96 -6.44 13.69
CA GLY A 147 -32.41 -7.73 13.15
C GLY A 147 -31.35 -8.83 13.08
N ARG A 148 -30.18 -8.65 13.71
CA ARG A 148 -29.16 -9.71 13.79
C ARG A 148 -29.64 -10.83 14.72
N ASP A 149 -29.48 -12.08 14.29
CA ASP A 149 -29.73 -13.24 15.15
C ASP A 149 -28.67 -13.24 16.30
N PRO A 150 -29.12 -13.21 17.59
CA PRO A 150 -28.22 -13.20 18.73
C PRO A 150 -27.32 -14.44 18.80
N ASN A 151 -27.73 -15.58 18.26
CA ASN A 151 -26.93 -16.80 18.25
C ASN A 151 -25.74 -16.74 17.23
N LEU A 152 -25.73 -15.72 16.36
CA LEU A 152 -24.68 -15.49 15.38
C LEU A 152 -23.78 -14.29 15.73
N LEU A 153 -23.86 -13.79 16.95
CA LEU A 153 -22.96 -12.75 17.47
C LEU A 153 -21.80 -13.40 18.21
N GLU A 154 -20.59 -13.22 17.69
CA GLU A 154 -19.37 -13.55 18.37
C GLU A 154 -18.94 -12.37 19.27
N ASP A 155 -18.38 -12.64 20.44
CA ASP A 155 -17.87 -11.63 21.39
C ASP A 155 -18.84 -10.51 21.78
N ASN A 156 -20.16 -10.69 21.59
CA ASN A 156 -21.23 -9.72 21.85
C ASN A 156 -21.09 -8.40 21.08
N GLU A 157 -20.49 -8.44 19.91
CA GLU A 157 -20.35 -7.29 19.02
C GLU A 157 -20.47 -7.69 17.54
N LEU A 158 -20.64 -6.70 16.67
CA LEU A 158 -20.66 -6.86 15.23
C LEU A 158 -19.86 -5.73 14.59
N TRP A 159 -19.06 -6.06 13.59
CA TRP A 159 -18.31 -5.09 12.80
C TRP A 159 -18.84 -5.05 11.36
N PRO A 160 -19.95 -4.36 11.11
CA PRO A 160 -20.41 -4.15 9.74
C PRO A 160 -19.46 -3.24 8.97
N GLU A 161 -19.41 -3.48 7.67
CA GLU A 161 -18.73 -2.62 6.73
C GLU A 161 -19.52 -1.32 6.52
N HIS A 162 -18.81 -0.20 6.39
CA HIS A 162 -19.36 1.02 5.85
C HIS A 162 -18.37 1.71 4.91
N ILE A 163 -18.88 2.51 4.00
CA ILE A 163 -18.08 3.30 3.08
C ILE A 163 -18.47 4.76 3.30
N ILE A 164 -17.47 5.60 3.49
CA ILE A 164 -17.64 7.05 3.54
C ILE A 164 -16.85 7.69 2.40
N GLU A 165 -17.33 8.85 1.94
CA GLU A 165 -16.59 9.73 1.07
C GLU A 165 -16.07 10.90 1.90
N ILE A 166 -14.77 11.19 1.78
CA ILE A 166 -14.13 12.30 2.46
C ILE A 166 -13.46 13.23 1.45
N GLU A 167 -13.48 14.51 1.74
CA GLU A 167 -12.74 15.55 1.02
C GLU A 167 -11.48 15.91 1.83
N PRO A 168 -10.25 15.66 1.31
CA PRO A 168 -9.03 16.13 1.97
C PRO A 168 -9.00 17.65 2.10
N VAL A 169 -8.76 18.16 3.31
CA VAL A 169 -8.74 19.59 3.61
C VAL A 169 -7.45 19.95 4.36
N GLY A 170 -6.79 21.02 3.91
CA GLY A 170 -5.53 21.45 4.52
C GLY A 170 -4.47 20.36 4.47
N SER A 171 -3.80 20.14 5.59
CA SER A 171 -2.74 19.14 5.72
C SER A 171 -3.14 17.87 6.52
N ASN A 172 -4.28 17.92 7.27
CA ASN A 172 -4.65 16.85 8.20
C ASN A 172 -6.14 16.82 8.58
N GLU A 173 -6.99 17.47 7.81
CA GLU A 173 -8.44 17.49 8.02
C GLU A 173 -9.16 16.82 6.85
N ALA A 174 -10.42 16.41 7.08
CA ALA A 174 -11.33 15.90 6.07
C ALA A 174 -12.77 16.35 6.36
N ASN A 175 -13.53 16.67 5.31
CA ASN A 175 -14.97 16.95 5.35
C ASN A 175 -15.77 15.71 4.91
#